data_b0411622498b2a0e5a073daa51619fe0
#
_entry.id   b0411622498b2a0e5a073daa51619fe0
#
_cell.length_a   1.000
_cell.length_b   1.000
_cell.length_c   1.000
_cell.angle_alpha   90.00
_cell.angle_beta   90.00
_cell.angle_gamma   90.00
#
_symmetry.space_group_name_H-M   'P 1'
#
loop_
_entity.id
_entity.type
_entity.pdbx_description
1 polymer ?
#
loop_
_entity_poly.entity_id
_entity_poly.type
_entity_poly.pdbx_seq_one_letter_code
_entity_poly.pdbx_strand_id
1 'polypeptide(L)'
;FIQGLIEAAGFATNEDERKRIEIVRNGRLFFAFTIRPLCSEEYDTCKKKHTKYVRNKQLGMKLPEDTNRVKYQSAIIYQATIKEDREKLWDNKKVWATLNDQGLQIMNGLDVIEYCLKAGEKDKVIEEIDLLSGFEIGLEEVAKN
;
A
#
# COMPACT_ATOMS: atom_id res chain seq x y z
N PHE A 1 -0.97 -28.48 -15.92
CA PHE A 1 -1.29 -27.04 -16.07
C PHE A 1 -2.51 -26.60 -15.26
N ILE A 2 -3.54 -27.46 -15.14
CA ILE A 2 -4.74 -27.10 -14.37
C ILE A 2 -4.40 -26.87 -12.89
N GLN A 3 -3.60 -27.75 -12.30
CA GLN A 3 -3.17 -27.59 -10.90
C GLN A 3 -2.34 -26.32 -10.71
N GLY A 4 -1.42 -26.04 -11.63
CA GLY A 4 -0.62 -24.81 -11.60
C GLY A 4 -1.48 -23.57 -11.73
N LEU A 5 -2.50 -23.59 -12.57
CA LEU A 5 -3.44 -22.49 -12.74
C LEU A 5 -4.20 -22.21 -11.43
N ILE A 6 -4.67 -23.26 -10.76
CA ILE A 6 -5.40 -23.15 -9.49
C ILE A 6 -4.49 -22.58 -8.41
N GLU A 7 -3.27 -23.09 -8.32
CA GLU A 7 -2.26 -22.57 -7.36
C GLU A 7 -1.91 -21.11 -7.63
N ALA A 8 -1.77 -20.75 -8.91
CA ALA A 8 -1.47 -19.37 -9.30
C ALA A 8 -2.56 -18.40 -8.86
N ALA A 9 -3.83 -18.83 -8.88
CA ALA A 9 -4.95 -17.98 -8.47
C ALA A 9 -4.95 -17.66 -6.97
N GLY A 10 -4.29 -18.48 -6.16
CA GLY A 10 -4.27 -18.33 -4.70
C GLY A 10 -3.14 -17.43 -4.16
N PHE A 11 -2.43 -16.68 -5.01
CA PHE A 11 -1.24 -15.93 -4.59
C PHE A 11 -1.50 -14.95 -3.44
N ALA A 12 -2.66 -14.32 -3.39
CA ALA A 12 -2.96 -13.31 -2.37
C ALA A 12 -3.11 -13.88 -0.96
N THR A 13 -3.45 -15.17 -0.86
CA THR A 13 -3.65 -15.85 0.43
C THR A 13 -2.51 -16.79 0.79
N ASN A 14 -1.60 -17.05 -0.14
CA ASN A 14 -0.47 -17.95 0.08
C ASN A 14 0.58 -17.26 0.97
N GLU A 15 0.91 -17.86 2.11
CA GLU A 15 1.90 -17.33 3.04
C GLU A 15 3.30 -17.24 2.43
N ASP A 16 3.65 -18.10 1.48
CA ASP A 16 4.92 -18.07 0.79
C ASP A 16 5.11 -16.82 -0.10
N GLU A 17 4.00 -16.17 -0.45
CA GLU A 17 4.02 -14.93 -1.23
C GLU A 17 4.09 -13.68 -0.35
N ARG A 18 4.04 -13.86 0.96
CA ARG A 18 4.07 -12.73 1.92
C ARG A 18 5.50 -12.32 2.26
N LYS A 19 5.64 -11.07 2.67
CA LYS A 19 6.93 -10.55 3.12
C LYS A 19 6.75 -9.72 4.40
N ARG A 20 7.62 -9.95 5.38
CA ARG A 20 7.69 -9.13 6.59
C ARG A 20 8.48 -7.87 6.31
N ILE A 21 7.91 -6.73 6.68
CA ILE A 21 8.53 -5.41 6.60
C ILE A 21 8.89 -4.98 8.01
N GLU A 22 10.14 -4.60 8.21
CA GLU A 22 10.60 -4.09 9.50
C GLU A 22 10.96 -2.61 9.35
N ILE A 23 10.42 -1.77 10.21
CA ILE A 23 10.77 -0.36 10.26
C ILE A 23 11.82 -0.17 11.33
N VAL A 24 13.06 0.00 10.86
CA VAL A 24 14.26 0.13 11.71
C VAL A 24 14.83 1.53 11.52
N ARG A 25 15.09 2.22 12.62
CA ARG A 25 15.69 3.56 12.62
C ARG A 25 16.80 3.59 13.65
N ASN A 26 18.00 3.98 13.23
CA ASN A 26 19.17 4.04 14.11
C ASN A 26 19.43 2.72 14.85
N GLY A 27 19.28 1.59 14.14
CA GLY A 27 19.50 0.25 14.70
C GLY A 27 18.40 -0.26 15.61
N ARG A 28 17.33 0.49 15.82
CA ARG A 28 16.21 0.10 16.65
C ARG A 28 15.00 -0.28 15.79
N LEU A 29 14.43 -1.44 16.08
CA LEU A 29 13.17 -1.87 15.47
C LEU A 29 12.01 -1.11 16.13
N PHE A 30 11.28 -0.30 15.32
CA PHE A 30 10.13 0.45 15.80
C PHE A 30 8.85 -0.39 15.74
N PHE A 31 8.60 -1.02 14.61
CA PHE A 31 7.47 -1.92 14.41
C PHE A 31 7.68 -2.73 13.13
N ALA A 32 6.85 -3.75 12.96
CA ALA A 32 6.91 -4.60 11.79
C ALA A 32 5.49 -4.99 11.37
N PHE A 33 5.33 -5.26 10.10
CA PHE A 33 4.06 -5.73 9.54
C PHE A 33 4.34 -6.60 8.32
N THR A 34 3.37 -7.43 7.97
CA THR A 34 3.48 -8.34 6.83
C THR A 34 2.64 -7.84 5.67
N ILE A 35 3.23 -7.84 4.48
CA ILE A 35 2.55 -7.46 3.24
C ILE A 35 2.32 -8.69 2.36
N ARG A 36 1.34 -8.57 1.48
CA ARG A 36 0.98 -9.56 0.48
C ARG A 36 0.95 -8.94 -0.91
N PRO A 37 1.03 -9.75 -1.97
CA PRO A 37 0.88 -9.22 -3.32
C PRO A 37 -0.55 -8.71 -3.55
N LEU A 38 -0.68 -7.75 -4.46
CA LEU A 38 -1.95 -7.17 -4.88
C LEU A 38 -2.26 -7.58 -6.32
N CYS A 39 -3.54 -7.71 -6.63
CA CYS A 39 -4.00 -7.91 -8.01
C CYS A 39 -4.27 -6.54 -8.68
N SER A 40 -4.43 -6.56 -9.99
CA SER A 40 -4.66 -5.36 -10.79
C SER A 40 -5.86 -4.55 -10.30
N GLU A 41 -6.94 -5.23 -9.93
CA GLU A 41 -8.16 -4.57 -9.45
C GLU A 41 -7.93 -3.83 -8.15
N GLU A 42 -7.11 -4.37 -7.25
CA GLU A 42 -6.78 -3.71 -5.99
C GLU A 42 -5.99 -2.43 -6.20
N TYR A 43 -5.00 -2.46 -7.12
CA TYR A 43 -4.28 -1.24 -7.51
C TYR A 43 -5.22 -0.20 -8.11
N ASP A 44 -6.09 -0.62 -9.00
CA ASP A 44 -7.03 0.27 -9.67
C ASP A 44 -8.01 0.91 -8.70
N THR A 45 -8.52 0.14 -7.76
CA THR A 45 -9.43 0.64 -6.72
C THR A 45 -8.76 1.71 -5.85
N CYS A 46 -7.51 1.49 -5.44
CA CYS A 46 -6.75 2.47 -4.66
C CYS A 46 -6.54 3.76 -5.46
N LYS A 47 -6.24 3.64 -6.74
CA LYS A 47 -6.04 4.80 -7.61
C LYS A 47 -7.33 5.61 -7.80
N LYS A 48 -8.44 4.93 -8.08
CA LYS A 48 -9.74 5.59 -8.29
C LYS A 48 -10.22 6.35 -7.05
N LYS A 49 -10.03 5.78 -5.87
CA LYS A 49 -10.43 6.43 -4.61
C LYS A 49 -9.73 7.77 -4.39
N HIS A 50 -8.52 7.94 -4.92
CA HIS A 50 -7.69 9.10 -4.66
C HIS A 50 -7.40 9.92 -5.92
N THR A 51 -8.17 9.69 -6.97
CA THR A 51 -8.09 10.45 -8.23
C THR A 51 -9.29 11.39 -8.30
N LYS A 52 -8.99 12.67 -8.56
CA LYS A 52 -10.02 13.68 -8.79
C LYS A 52 -10.46 13.62 -10.25
N TYR A 53 -11.76 13.52 -10.47
CA TYR A 53 -12.35 13.49 -11.81
C TYR A 53 -13.07 14.80 -12.10
N VAL A 54 -12.85 15.34 -13.29
CA VAL A 54 -13.49 16.56 -13.76
C VAL A 54 -14.35 16.23 -14.98
N ARG A 55 -15.58 16.77 -14.97
CA ARG A 55 -16.50 16.58 -16.08
C ARG A 55 -16.03 17.37 -17.31
N ASN A 56 -15.78 16.67 -18.41
CA ASN A 56 -15.49 17.31 -19.68
C ASN A 56 -16.79 17.57 -20.40
N LYS A 57 -17.16 18.84 -20.56
CA LYS A 57 -18.42 19.25 -21.18
C LYS A 57 -18.50 18.88 -22.68
N GLN A 58 -17.34 18.84 -23.37
CA GLN A 58 -17.29 18.50 -24.77
C GLN A 58 -17.51 17.01 -25.04
N LEU A 59 -16.96 16.16 -24.15
CA LEU A 59 -17.06 14.70 -24.28
C LEU A 59 -18.22 14.10 -23.52
N GLY A 60 -18.86 14.88 -22.65
CA GLY A 60 -19.97 14.43 -21.82
C GLY A 60 -19.60 13.37 -20.79
N MET A 61 -18.31 13.22 -20.48
CA MET A 61 -17.81 12.23 -19.55
C MET A 61 -16.85 12.83 -18.52
N LYS A 62 -16.66 12.15 -17.40
CA LYS A 62 -15.67 12.53 -16.38
C LYS A 62 -14.29 12.04 -16.80
N LEU A 63 -13.31 12.94 -16.76
CA LEU A 63 -11.92 12.60 -17.04
C LEU A 63 -11.08 12.75 -15.76
N PRO A 64 -10.04 11.89 -15.57
CA PRO A 64 -9.15 12.05 -14.44
C PRO A 64 -8.34 13.34 -14.57
N GLU A 65 -8.34 14.16 -13.53
CA GLU A 65 -7.56 15.39 -13.48
C GLU A 65 -6.23 15.15 -12.78
N ASP A 66 -6.29 14.56 -11.58
CA ASP A 66 -5.11 14.38 -10.74
C ASP A 66 -5.33 13.25 -9.74
N THR A 67 -4.25 12.52 -9.45
CA THR A 67 -4.24 11.49 -8.41
C THR A 67 -3.44 12.02 -7.22
N ASN A 68 -4.04 11.99 -6.02
CA ASN A 68 -3.33 12.32 -4.80
C ASN A 68 -2.33 11.19 -4.50
N ARG A 69 -1.06 11.43 -4.87
CA ARG A 69 0.00 10.43 -4.77
C ARG A 69 0.23 9.94 -3.34
N VAL A 70 0.22 10.85 -2.38
CA VAL A 70 0.47 10.52 -0.97
C VAL A 70 -0.61 9.59 -0.44
N LYS A 71 -1.87 9.93 -0.66
CA LYS A 71 -2.99 9.08 -0.25
C LYS A 71 -3.04 7.77 -1.01
N TYR A 72 -2.72 7.79 -2.29
CA TYR A 72 -2.64 6.58 -3.11
C TYR A 72 -1.61 5.60 -2.55
N GLN A 73 -0.40 6.08 -2.23
CA GLN A 73 0.65 5.24 -1.64
C GLN A 73 0.21 4.64 -0.30
N SER A 74 -0.40 5.45 0.56
CA SER A 74 -0.90 4.97 1.84
C SER A 74 -2.01 3.92 1.66
N ALA A 75 -2.88 4.11 0.66
CA ALA A 75 -3.93 3.14 0.35
C ALA A 75 -3.36 1.81 -0.14
N ILE A 76 -2.30 1.83 -0.96
CA ILE A 76 -1.60 0.61 -1.41
C ILE A 76 -1.00 -0.12 -0.22
N ILE A 77 -0.31 0.60 0.66
CA ILE A 77 0.30 -0.01 1.85
C ILE A 77 -0.77 -0.62 2.76
N TYR A 78 -1.86 0.11 2.98
CA TYR A 78 -2.98 -0.39 3.77
C TYR A 78 -3.56 -1.67 3.18
N GLN A 79 -3.84 -1.66 1.87
CA GLN A 79 -4.44 -2.80 1.18
C GLN A 79 -3.53 -4.03 1.21
N ALA A 80 -2.22 -3.84 1.05
CA ALA A 80 -1.25 -4.93 1.03
C ALA A 80 -0.91 -5.47 2.42
N THR A 81 -1.16 -4.70 3.49
CA THR A 81 -0.95 -5.18 4.84
C THR A 81 -1.96 -6.27 5.18
N ILE A 82 -1.52 -7.40 5.72
CA ILE A 82 -2.42 -8.49 6.10
C ILE A 82 -3.39 -8.01 7.19
N LYS A 83 -4.56 -8.62 7.23
CA LYS A 83 -5.66 -8.19 8.11
C LYS A 83 -5.26 -8.10 9.57
N GLU A 84 -4.55 -9.10 10.08
CA GLU A 84 -4.13 -9.13 11.50
C GLU A 84 -3.27 -7.91 11.85
N ASP A 85 -2.37 -7.52 10.95
CA ASP A 85 -1.48 -6.38 11.17
C ASP A 85 -2.17 -5.05 10.97
N ARG A 86 -3.16 -4.97 10.06
CA ARG A 86 -4.01 -3.78 9.96
C ARG A 86 -4.73 -3.50 11.27
N GLU A 87 -5.29 -4.54 11.88
CA GLU A 87 -6.02 -4.41 13.14
C GLU A 87 -5.11 -3.99 14.30
N LYS A 88 -3.88 -4.49 14.31
CA LYS A 88 -2.90 -4.16 15.36
C LYS A 88 -2.31 -2.76 15.21
N LEU A 89 -2.14 -2.29 13.99
CA LEU A 89 -1.40 -1.06 13.69
C LEU A 89 -2.30 0.03 13.13
N TRP A 90 -2.68 -0.10 11.86
CA TRP A 90 -3.36 0.99 11.13
C TRP A 90 -4.77 1.29 11.64
N ASP A 91 -5.52 0.26 12.02
CA ASP A 91 -6.90 0.38 12.51
C ASP A 91 -7.01 0.30 14.02
N ASN A 92 -5.90 0.42 14.72
CA ASN A 92 -5.88 0.37 16.19
C ASN A 92 -6.37 1.68 16.79
N LYS A 93 -7.57 1.67 17.36
CA LYS A 93 -8.22 2.86 17.91
C LYS A 93 -7.45 3.50 19.08
N LYS A 94 -6.70 2.70 19.84
CA LYS A 94 -5.85 3.23 20.92
C LYS A 94 -4.69 4.04 20.35
N VAL A 95 -4.12 3.59 19.23
CA VAL A 95 -3.10 4.34 18.50
C VAL A 95 -3.67 5.65 18.00
N TRP A 96 -4.87 5.62 17.39
CA TRP A 96 -5.53 6.83 16.91
C TRP A 96 -5.74 7.85 18.03
N ALA A 97 -6.26 7.40 19.16
CA ALA A 97 -6.51 8.28 20.32
C ALA A 97 -5.22 8.93 20.83
N THR A 98 -4.15 8.14 20.96
CA THR A 98 -2.86 8.64 21.44
C THR A 98 -2.27 9.66 20.47
N LEU A 99 -2.30 9.37 19.17
CA LEU A 99 -1.77 10.28 18.14
C LEU A 99 -2.59 11.57 18.05
N ASN A 100 -3.91 11.48 18.18
CA ASN A 100 -4.77 12.66 18.22
C ASN A 100 -4.48 13.52 19.45
N ASP A 101 -4.23 12.91 20.60
CA ASP A 101 -3.83 13.62 21.83
C ASP A 101 -2.50 14.34 21.68
N GLN A 102 -1.63 13.85 20.79
CA GLN A 102 -0.35 14.48 20.47
C GLN A 102 -0.48 15.61 19.44
N GLY A 103 -1.69 15.90 18.98
CA GLY A 103 -1.98 16.99 18.04
C GLY A 103 -2.01 16.57 16.57
N LEU A 104 -1.89 15.27 16.28
CA LEU A 104 -2.03 14.75 14.91
C LEU A 104 -3.51 14.54 14.60
N GLN A 105 -3.87 14.60 13.32
CA GLN A 105 -5.26 14.38 12.89
C GLN A 105 -5.39 12.99 12.28
N ILE A 106 -5.85 12.03 13.09
CA ILE A 106 -6.07 10.66 12.64
C ILE A 106 -7.58 10.44 12.47
N MET A 107 -8.00 10.25 11.23
CA MET A 107 -9.38 9.98 10.88
C MET A 107 -9.59 8.53 10.42
N ASN A 108 -8.52 7.88 9.94
CA ASN A 108 -8.57 6.50 9.45
C ASN A 108 -7.16 5.90 9.45
N GLY A 109 -7.06 4.62 9.05
CA GLY A 109 -5.78 3.91 9.03
C GLY A 109 -4.75 4.48 8.06
N LEU A 110 -5.19 5.14 6.99
CA LEU A 110 -4.27 5.78 6.03
C LEU A 110 -3.50 6.92 6.68
N ASP A 111 -4.15 7.65 7.59
CA ASP A 111 -3.49 8.73 8.33
C ASP A 111 -2.40 8.17 9.25
N VAL A 112 -2.64 7.02 9.88
CA VAL A 112 -1.61 6.35 10.71
C VAL A 112 -0.39 6.02 9.86
N ILE A 113 -0.60 5.45 8.68
CA ILE A 113 0.49 5.11 7.76
C ILE A 113 1.30 6.38 7.42
N GLU A 114 0.61 7.46 7.08
CA GLU A 114 1.26 8.71 6.69
C GLU A 114 2.12 9.29 7.81
N TYR A 115 1.63 9.29 9.03
CA TYR A 115 2.37 9.86 10.16
C TYR A 115 3.46 8.92 10.71
N CYS A 116 3.27 7.61 10.59
CA CYS A 116 4.19 6.62 11.18
C CYS A 116 5.32 6.17 10.25
N LEU A 117 5.18 6.39 8.95
CA LEU A 117 6.21 6.05 7.97
C LEU A 117 6.81 7.32 7.37
N LYS A 118 8.13 7.39 7.33
CA LYS A 118 8.84 8.45 6.60
C LYS A 118 8.64 8.27 5.10
N ALA A 119 8.80 9.33 4.34
CA ALA A 119 8.62 9.29 2.88
C ALA A 119 9.45 8.20 2.21
N GLY A 120 10.72 8.08 2.55
CA GLY A 120 11.59 7.03 2.01
C GLY A 120 11.20 5.62 2.46
N GLU A 121 10.66 5.49 3.65
CA GLU A 121 10.15 4.21 4.15
C GLU A 121 8.91 3.79 3.36
N LYS A 122 8.00 4.72 3.08
CA LYS A 122 6.83 4.46 2.23
C LYS A 122 7.25 4.01 0.84
N ASP A 123 8.22 4.68 0.23
CA ASP A 123 8.72 4.33 -1.10
C ASP A 123 9.30 2.91 -1.12
N LYS A 124 10.05 2.53 -0.09
CA LYS A 124 10.59 1.17 0.02
C LYS A 124 9.50 0.12 0.18
N VAL A 125 8.50 0.40 0.99
CA VAL A 125 7.36 -0.52 1.17
C VAL A 125 6.61 -0.70 -0.14
N ILE A 126 6.35 0.38 -0.85
CA ILE A 126 5.69 0.33 -2.17
C ILE A 126 6.50 -0.52 -3.15
N GLU A 127 7.83 -0.33 -3.19
CA GLU A 127 8.70 -1.13 -4.04
C GLU A 127 8.58 -2.63 -3.73
N GLU A 128 8.59 -2.99 -2.45
CA GLU A 128 8.44 -4.38 -2.03
C GLU A 128 7.08 -4.96 -2.38
N ILE A 129 6.01 -4.16 -2.25
CA ILE A 129 4.66 -4.57 -2.65
C ILE A 129 4.62 -4.80 -4.16
N ASP A 130 5.20 -3.90 -4.93
CA ASP A 130 5.23 -4.00 -6.40
C ASP A 130 6.00 -5.25 -6.84
N LEU A 131 7.13 -5.54 -6.20
CA LEU A 131 7.91 -6.75 -6.50
C LEU A 131 7.10 -8.01 -6.22
N LEU A 132 6.45 -8.10 -5.06
CA LEU A 132 5.59 -9.23 -4.73
C LEU A 132 4.45 -9.37 -5.74
N SER A 133 3.97 -8.26 -6.26
CA SER A 133 2.85 -8.22 -7.19
C SER A 133 3.25 -8.46 -8.65
N GLY A 134 4.52 -8.79 -8.88
CA GLY A 134 5.02 -9.21 -10.19
C GLY A 134 5.63 -8.11 -11.03
N PHE A 135 5.79 -6.90 -10.51
CA PHE A 135 6.42 -5.80 -11.26
C PHE A 135 7.94 -5.90 -11.15
N GLU A 136 8.62 -5.49 -12.21
CA GLU A 136 10.07 -5.44 -12.22
C GLU A 136 10.58 -4.16 -11.53
N ILE A 137 11.79 -4.26 -10.96
CA ILE A 137 12.45 -3.10 -10.35
C ILE A 137 13.08 -2.25 -11.44
N GLY A 138 12.44 -1.18 -11.82
CA GLY A 138 13.00 -0.05 -12.54
C GLY A 138 13.87 -0.32 -13.78
N LEU A 139 14.04 0.73 -14.56
CA LEU A 139 14.80 0.69 -15.83
C LEU A 139 16.28 0.32 -15.66
N GLU A 140 16.89 0.66 -14.53
CA GLU A 140 18.30 0.37 -14.29
C GLU A 140 18.58 -1.13 -14.21
N GLU A 141 17.69 -1.88 -13.60
CA GLU A 141 17.87 -3.33 -13.46
C GLU A 141 17.60 -4.05 -14.78
N VAL A 142 16.64 -3.56 -15.53
CA VAL A 142 16.36 -4.07 -16.88
C VAL A 142 17.56 -3.81 -17.80
N ALA A 143 18.21 -2.66 -17.66
CA ALA A 143 19.37 -2.30 -18.48
C ALA A 143 20.63 -3.13 -18.17
N LYS A 144 20.72 -3.72 -16.97
CA LYS A 144 21.84 -4.58 -16.58
C LYS A 144 21.73 -5.99 -17.15
N ASN A 145 20.57 -6.36 -17.58
CA ASN A 145 20.30 -7.67 -18.17
C ASN A 145 20.35 -7.62 -19.68
#